data_c512351c3f9a6a1ce35507658f456e6f
#
_entry.id   c512351c3f9a6a1ce35507658f456e6f
#
_cell.length_a   1.000
_cell.length_b   1.000
_cell.length_c   1.000
_cell.angle_alpha   90.00
_cell.angle_beta   90.00
_cell.angle_gamma   90.00
#
_symmetry.space_group_name_H-M   'P 1'
#
loop_
_entity.id
_entity.type
_entity.pdbx_description
1 polymer ?
#
loop_
_entity_poly.entity_id
_entity_poly.type
_entity_poly.pdbx_seq_one_letter_code
_entity_poly.pdbx_strand_id
1 'polypeptide(L)' 'MRVEVSIDKTKKLPEGAVEALCAEFGKRLDENYPDVTFSVRRAHSDRLSVMCGTTHDKEIIDVMLQETWESADDWFQPEQ' A
#
# COMPACT_ATOMS: atom_id res chain seq x y z
N MET A 1 -13.37 8.24 1.19
CA MET A 1 -11.94 8.43 1.44
C MET A 1 -11.13 7.82 0.30
N ARG A 2 -10.09 8.49 -0.10
CA ARG A 2 -9.23 8.01 -1.18
C ARG A 2 -7.81 7.87 -0.69
N VAL A 3 -7.18 6.73 -0.96
CA VAL A 3 -5.80 6.45 -0.57
C VAL A 3 -4.96 6.25 -1.82
N GLU A 4 -3.87 7.00 -1.92
CA GLU A 4 -2.93 6.86 -3.02
C GLU A 4 -1.55 6.54 -2.46
N VAL A 5 -0.94 5.48 -2.97
CA VAL A 5 0.41 5.07 -2.60
C VAL A 5 1.32 5.24 -3.81
N SER A 6 2.42 5.96 -3.60
CA SER A 6 3.45 6.10 -4.63
C SER A 6 4.68 5.33 -4.19
N ILE A 7 5.28 4.60 -5.10
CA ILE A 7 6.47 3.82 -4.83
C ILE A 7 7.58 4.31 -5.76
N ASP A 8 8.76 4.55 -5.20
CA ASP A 8 9.90 5.01 -5.97
C ASP A 8 10.20 4.06 -7.12
N LYS A 9 10.14 4.56 -8.34
CA LYS A 9 10.35 3.76 -9.54
C LYS A 9 11.80 3.29 -9.70
N THR A 10 12.74 3.88 -8.95
CA THR A 10 14.12 3.45 -8.95
C THR A 10 14.37 2.32 -7.97
N LYS A 11 13.42 2.06 -7.08
CA LYS A 11 13.52 0.97 -6.11
C LYS A 11 13.44 -0.37 -6.84
N LYS A 12 14.42 -1.22 -6.59
CA LYS A 12 14.43 -2.56 -7.19
C LYS A 12 13.53 -3.49 -6.37
N LEU A 13 12.45 -3.91 -6.99
CA LEU A 13 11.51 -4.83 -6.38
C LEU A 13 11.39 -6.08 -7.25
N PRO A 14 11.12 -7.25 -6.66
CA PRO A 14 10.85 -8.45 -7.44
C PRO A 14 9.67 -8.23 -8.37
N GLU A 15 9.65 -8.95 -9.48
CA GLU A 15 8.54 -8.88 -10.41
C GLU A 15 7.25 -9.29 -9.71
N GLY A 16 6.20 -8.50 -9.91
CA GLY A 16 4.91 -8.75 -9.29
C GLY A 16 4.76 -8.22 -7.87
N ALA A 17 5.82 -7.68 -7.27
CA ALA A 17 5.76 -7.19 -5.89
C ALA A 17 4.75 -6.06 -5.72
N VAL A 18 4.72 -5.10 -6.65
CA VAL A 18 3.80 -3.97 -6.57
C VAL A 18 2.35 -4.46 -6.72
N GLU A 19 2.10 -5.39 -7.63
CA GLU A 19 0.77 -5.94 -7.82
C GLU A 19 0.32 -6.72 -6.59
N ALA A 20 1.21 -7.52 -6.02
CA ALA A 20 0.92 -8.27 -4.80
C ALA A 20 0.65 -7.34 -3.63
N LEU A 21 1.45 -6.28 -3.49
CA LEU A 21 1.24 -5.27 -2.45
C LEU A 21 -0.13 -4.60 -2.63
N CYS A 22 -0.46 -4.24 -3.86
CA CYS A 22 -1.73 -3.61 -4.17
C CYS A 22 -2.90 -4.49 -3.71
N ALA A 23 -2.85 -5.78 -4.03
CA ALA A 23 -3.88 -6.72 -3.65
C ALA A 23 -3.98 -6.88 -2.14
N GLU A 24 -2.86 -7.08 -1.46
CA GLU A 24 -2.85 -7.30 -0.02
C GLU A 24 -3.23 -6.06 0.78
N PHE A 25 -2.66 -4.94 0.42
CA PHE A 25 -2.95 -3.69 1.10
C PHE A 25 -4.39 -3.24 0.84
N GLY A 26 -4.87 -3.39 -0.39
CA GLY A 26 -6.25 -3.10 -0.74
C GLY A 26 -7.23 -3.94 0.06
N LYS A 27 -6.92 -5.22 0.26
CA LYS A 27 -7.72 -6.12 1.08
C LYS A 27 -7.80 -5.63 2.53
N ARG A 28 -6.66 -5.26 3.10
CA ARG A 28 -6.59 -4.76 4.47
C ARG A 28 -7.34 -3.45 4.63
N LEU A 29 -7.22 -2.56 3.64
CA LEU A 29 -7.96 -1.30 3.64
C LEU A 29 -9.46 -1.54 3.59
N ASP A 30 -9.91 -2.45 2.74
CA ASP A 30 -11.31 -2.74 2.57
C ASP A 30 -11.94 -3.29 3.86
N GLU A 31 -11.19 -4.07 4.62
CA GLU A 31 -11.64 -4.59 5.91
C GLU A 31 -11.89 -3.48 6.95
N ASN A 32 -11.12 -2.40 6.89
CA ASN A 32 -11.21 -1.30 7.85
C ASN A 32 -11.95 -0.08 7.31
N TYR A 33 -11.96 0.09 6.01
CA TYR A 33 -12.56 1.24 5.32
C TYR A 33 -13.29 0.76 4.07
N PRO A 34 -14.50 0.19 4.21
CA PRO A 34 -15.19 -0.46 3.09
C PRO A 34 -15.43 0.44 1.86
N ASP A 35 -15.53 1.73 2.07
CA ASP A 35 -15.81 2.67 0.98
C ASP A 35 -14.57 3.35 0.43
N VAL A 36 -13.37 2.85 0.79
CA VAL A 36 -12.13 3.48 0.36
C VAL A 36 -11.88 3.22 -1.13
N THR A 37 -11.40 4.26 -1.81
CA THR A 37 -10.84 4.15 -3.16
C THR A 37 -9.33 4.10 -3.02
N PHE A 38 -8.69 3.11 -3.61
CA PHE A 38 -7.27 2.85 -3.42
C PHE A 38 -6.54 2.71 -4.74
N SER A 39 -5.36 3.30 -4.84
CA SER A 39 -4.50 3.14 -6.00
C SER A 39 -3.03 3.14 -5.61
N VAL A 40 -2.23 2.40 -6.36
CA VAL A 40 -0.78 2.34 -6.21
C VAL A 40 -0.15 2.68 -7.55
N ARG A 41 0.89 3.49 -7.53
CA ARG A 41 1.64 3.83 -8.75
C ARG A 41 3.12 3.98 -8.47
N ARG A 42 3.91 3.89 -9.52
CA ARG A 42 5.34 4.18 -9.44
C ARG A 42 5.54 5.67 -9.64
N ALA A 43 6.44 6.26 -8.87
CA ALA A 43 6.71 7.69 -8.92
C ALA A 43 8.18 7.97 -8.61
N HIS A 44 8.52 9.23 -8.38
CA HIS A 44 9.90 9.60 -8.08
C HIS A 44 10.30 9.34 -6.64
N SER A 45 9.33 9.14 -5.76
CA SER A 45 9.60 8.86 -4.34
C SER A 45 8.45 8.08 -3.73
N ASP A 46 8.71 7.46 -2.59
CA ASP A 46 7.68 6.80 -1.82
C ASP A 46 6.81 7.85 -1.15
N ARG A 47 5.49 7.72 -1.28
CA ARG A 47 4.56 8.66 -0.67
C ARG A 47 3.22 7.98 -0.39
N LEU A 48 2.62 8.36 0.71
CA LEU A 48 1.25 7.97 1.05
C LEU A 48 0.40 9.23 1.14
N SER A 49 -0.70 9.25 0.38
CA SER A 49 -1.67 10.34 0.43
C SER A 49 -3.03 9.80 0.80
N VAL A 50 -3.67 10.45 1.76
CA VAL A 50 -5.05 10.11 2.17
C VAL A 50 -5.90 11.35 1.99
N MET A 51 -6.90 11.26 1.14
CA MET A 51 -7.82 12.36 0.86
C MET A 51 -9.18 12.07 1.49
N CYS A 52 -9.81 13.11 2.02
CA CYS A 52 -11.10 13.02 2.69
C CYS A 52 -11.07 12.17 3.95
N GLY A 53 -9.89 12.03 4.55
CA GLY A 53 -9.69 11.37 5.83
C GLY A 53 -9.10 12.33 6.85
N THR A 54 -9.09 11.91 8.11
CA THR A 54 -8.47 12.70 9.18
C THR A 54 -6.98 12.39 9.29
N THR A 55 -6.26 13.20 10.09
CA THR A 55 -4.86 12.91 10.40
C THR A 55 -4.75 11.55 11.08
N HIS A 56 -5.70 11.22 11.93
CA HIS A 56 -5.72 9.92 12.60
C HIS A 56 -5.88 8.76 11.61
N ASP A 57 -6.75 8.93 10.62
CA ASP A 57 -6.91 7.93 9.56
C ASP A 57 -5.62 7.72 8.80
N LYS A 58 -4.92 8.81 8.48
CA LYS A 58 -3.65 8.73 7.78
C LYS A 58 -2.60 7.97 8.59
N GLU A 59 -2.55 8.20 9.89
CA GLU A 59 -1.62 7.49 10.77
C GLU A 59 -1.91 6.00 10.80
N ILE A 60 -3.18 5.63 10.90
CA ILE A 60 -3.59 4.23 10.91
C ILE A 60 -3.21 3.55 9.60
N ILE A 61 -3.49 4.21 8.48
CA ILE A 61 -3.19 3.67 7.15
C ILE A 61 -1.69 3.56 6.92
N ASP A 62 -0.92 4.53 7.40
CA ASP A 62 0.53 4.51 7.30
C ASP A 62 1.12 3.32 8.04
N VAL A 63 0.66 3.08 9.26
CA VAL A 63 1.08 1.91 10.05
C VAL A 63 0.66 0.62 9.33
N MET A 64 -0.53 0.60 8.77
CA MET A 64 -1.04 -0.56 8.03
C MET A 64 -0.14 -0.87 6.82
N LEU A 65 0.25 0.15 6.07
CA LEU A 65 1.15 -0.02 4.93
C LEU A 65 2.50 -0.57 5.38
N GLN A 66 3.04 -0.02 6.46
CA GLN A 66 4.30 -0.45 7.01
C GLN A 66 4.25 -1.92 7.45
N GLU A 67 3.20 -2.29 8.16
CA GLU A 67 3.00 -3.67 8.59
C GLU A 67 2.84 -4.61 7.39
N THR A 68 2.19 -4.15 6.34
CA THR A 68 2.04 -4.94 5.12
C THR A 68 3.40 -5.23 4.49
N TRP A 69 4.27 -4.24 4.41
CA TRP A 69 5.63 -4.44 3.92
C TRP A 69 6.44 -5.36 4.81
N GLU A 70 6.32 -5.21 6.12
CA GLU A 70 7.06 -6.03 7.08
C GLU A 70 6.63 -7.50 7.04
N SER A 71 5.38 -7.76 6.66
CA SER A 71 4.86 -9.12 6.54
C SER A 71 4.87 -9.64 5.10
N ALA A 72 5.69 -9.07 4.24
CA ALA A 72 5.74 -9.46 2.84
C ALA A 72 5.99 -10.96 2.64
N ASP A 73 6.75 -11.59 3.52
CA ASP A 73 7.02 -13.03 3.45
C ASP A 73 5.75 -13.88 3.56
N ASP A 74 4.69 -13.33 4.14
CA ASP A 74 3.44 -14.05 4.32
C ASP A 74 2.53 -13.99 3.08
N TRP A 75 2.61 -12.89 2.32
CA TRP A 75 1.69 -12.68 1.20
C TRP A 75 2.37 -12.60 -0.16
N PHE A 76 3.68 -12.47 -0.20
CA PHE A 76 4.42 -12.42 -1.45
C PHE A 76 5.59 -13.39 -1.39
N GLN A 77 5.59 -14.35 -2.30
CA GLN A 77 6.68 -15.30 -2.44
C GLN A 77 7.20 -15.20 -3.86
N PRO A 78 8.34 -14.53 -4.05
CA PRO A 78 8.91 -14.43 -5.39
C PRO A 78 9.28 -15.83 -5.90
N GLU A 79 9.02 -16.06 -7.17
CA GLU A 79 9.44 -17.30 -7.80
C GLU A 79 10.96 -17.40 -7.79
N GLN A 80 11.42 -18.59 -7.54
CA GLN A 80 12.85 -18.86 -7.49
C GLN A 80 13.30 -19.63 -8.71
#